data_1fde7763eb78d4cc1e5053c3fdf5841d
#
_entry.id   1fde7763eb78d4cc1e5053c3fdf5841d
#
_cell.length_a   1.000
_cell.length_b   1.000
_cell.length_c   1.000
_cell.angle_alpha   90.00
_cell.angle_beta   90.00
_cell.angle_gamma   90.00
#
_symmetry.space_group_name_H-M   'P 1'
#
loop_
_entity.id
_entity.type
_entity.pdbx_description
1 polymer ?
#
loop_
_entity_poly.entity_id
_entity_poly.type
_entity_poly.pdbx_seq_one_letter_code
_entity_poly.pdbx_strand_id
1 'polypeptide(L)'
;MKLGMLTNMNISEQQQAELMKEAGQRGGFPANMVFDITYYDNLNSMQMGLESRSIDEMSTYQCVSDYLLARNDKFAQTDFKQVKLEDGFCCAVREEDKELLEEMNKAISAMKDDGTLDKLVQEYIKDVKAGEEPHAVELEKAEGRRILKVAVTGDLPPIDLVLADGKPAGFNTAVLSEVGKRLQRNIEIVQVDSGARAAALSGKTVDVIFWAVIPEDKFNVRPKDFDLPKGAATTVPYYKDEIVHLAVKK
;
A
#
# COMPACT_ATOMS: atom_id res chain seq x y z
N MET A 1 14.67 -12.43 -15.39
CA MET A 1 14.85 -11.63 -14.17
C MET A 1 13.84 -12.12 -13.13
N LYS A 2 14.32 -12.49 -11.95
CA LYS A 2 13.46 -12.92 -10.84
C LYS A 2 13.03 -11.67 -10.05
N LEU A 3 11.74 -11.41 -10.03
CA LEU A 3 11.15 -10.22 -9.40
C LEU A 3 10.32 -10.62 -8.17
N GLY A 4 10.63 -10.04 -7.02
CA GLY A 4 9.80 -10.16 -5.83
C GLY A 4 8.68 -9.12 -5.83
N MET A 5 7.47 -9.53 -5.48
CA MET A 5 6.30 -8.66 -5.32
C MET A 5 5.53 -9.04 -4.06
N LEU A 6 4.86 -8.09 -3.45
CA LEU A 6 3.89 -8.41 -2.40
C LEU A 6 2.65 -9.08 -3.02
N THR A 7 2.09 -10.04 -2.29
CA THR A 7 0.87 -10.75 -2.69
C THR A 7 -0.27 -9.77 -2.92
N ASN A 8 -0.89 -9.86 -4.07
CA ASN A 8 -2.05 -9.05 -4.41
C ASN A 8 -3.27 -9.41 -3.55
N MET A 9 -4.22 -8.52 -3.50
CA MET A 9 -5.45 -8.70 -2.74
C MET A 9 -6.44 -9.66 -3.43
N ASN A 10 -6.52 -9.61 -4.76
CA ASN A 10 -7.53 -10.34 -5.53
C ASN A 10 -7.00 -10.97 -6.83
N ILE A 11 -6.14 -10.27 -7.58
CA ILE A 11 -5.64 -10.78 -8.85
C ILE A 11 -4.77 -12.02 -8.65
N SER A 12 -5.02 -13.07 -9.43
CA SER A 12 -4.19 -14.28 -9.39
C SER A 12 -2.84 -14.06 -10.06
N GLU A 13 -1.86 -14.89 -9.71
CA GLU A 13 -0.52 -14.88 -10.34
C GLU A 13 -0.61 -15.03 -11.85
N GLN A 14 -1.48 -15.90 -12.36
CA GLN A 14 -1.70 -16.09 -13.80
C GLN A 14 -2.23 -14.83 -14.47
N GLN A 15 -3.25 -14.20 -13.90
CA GLN A 15 -3.81 -12.95 -14.43
C GLN A 15 -2.78 -11.82 -14.43
N GLN A 16 -1.98 -11.74 -13.37
CA GLN A 16 -0.90 -10.75 -13.32
C GLN A 16 0.18 -11.01 -14.37
N ALA A 17 0.57 -12.26 -14.58
CA ALA A 17 1.52 -12.62 -15.64
C ALA A 17 0.99 -12.26 -17.04
N GLU A 18 -0.30 -12.46 -17.31
CA GLU A 18 -0.97 -12.05 -18.54
C GLU A 18 -0.95 -10.53 -18.71
N LEU A 19 -1.28 -9.77 -17.68
CA LEU A 19 -1.21 -8.29 -17.71
C LEU A 19 0.22 -7.79 -17.96
N MET A 20 1.21 -8.39 -17.32
CA MET A 20 2.61 -8.04 -17.55
C MET A 20 3.03 -8.30 -19.00
N LYS A 21 2.60 -9.43 -19.57
CA LYS A 21 2.84 -9.76 -20.98
C LYS A 21 2.19 -8.74 -21.93
N GLU A 22 0.95 -8.37 -21.69
CA GLU A 22 0.25 -7.34 -22.47
C GLU A 22 0.92 -5.98 -22.35
N ALA A 23 1.33 -5.58 -21.14
CA ALA A 23 2.09 -4.35 -20.90
C ALA A 23 3.41 -4.32 -21.68
N GLY A 24 4.13 -5.44 -21.73
CA GLY A 24 5.34 -5.59 -22.54
C GLY A 24 5.06 -5.44 -24.05
N GLN A 25 3.98 -6.02 -24.55
CA GLN A 25 3.58 -5.89 -25.95
C GLN A 25 3.21 -4.45 -26.33
N ARG A 26 2.68 -3.68 -25.37
CA ARG A 26 2.35 -2.25 -25.54
C ARG A 26 3.56 -1.32 -25.35
N GLY A 27 4.77 -1.87 -25.22
CA GLY A 27 6.00 -1.09 -25.06
C GLY A 27 6.30 -0.66 -23.62
N GLY A 28 5.60 -1.21 -22.64
CA GLY A 28 5.84 -0.96 -21.21
C GLY A 28 7.18 -1.53 -20.71
N PHE A 29 7.69 -2.56 -21.38
CA PHE A 29 8.97 -3.22 -21.07
C PHE A 29 9.71 -3.58 -22.36
N PRO A 30 11.04 -3.80 -22.33
CA PRO A 30 11.74 -4.39 -23.46
C PRO A 30 11.11 -5.74 -23.87
N ALA A 31 10.87 -5.93 -25.16
CA ALA A 31 10.12 -7.07 -25.70
C ALA A 31 10.71 -8.46 -25.38
N ASN A 32 11.98 -8.51 -24.98
CA ASN A 32 12.70 -9.72 -24.57
C ASN A 32 12.78 -9.91 -23.05
N MET A 33 12.13 -9.03 -22.26
CA MET A 33 12.17 -9.14 -20.81
C MET A 33 11.08 -10.09 -20.34
N VAL A 34 11.49 -11.18 -19.70
CA VAL A 34 10.60 -12.14 -19.02
C VAL A 34 10.82 -12.01 -17.52
N PHE A 35 9.73 -11.79 -16.79
CA PHE A 35 9.74 -11.78 -15.34
C PHE A 35 9.34 -13.16 -14.81
N ASP A 36 10.17 -13.68 -13.90
CA ASP A 36 9.85 -14.82 -13.04
C ASP A 36 9.47 -14.21 -11.68
N ILE A 37 8.15 -14.14 -11.39
CA ILE A 37 7.64 -13.43 -10.24
C ILE A 37 7.53 -14.37 -9.05
N THR A 38 8.10 -13.95 -7.92
CA THR A 38 7.90 -14.60 -6.61
C THR A 38 7.08 -13.67 -5.72
N TYR A 39 5.97 -14.18 -5.19
CA TYR A 39 5.08 -13.41 -4.30
C TYR A 39 5.44 -13.64 -2.84
N TYR A 40 5.38 -12.57 -2.06
CA TYR A 40 5.67 -12.53 -0.63
C TYR A 40 4.49 -11.94 0.14
N ASP A 41 4.16 -12.52 1.27
CA ASP A 41 3.05 -12.04 2.11
C ASP A 41 3.41 -10.78 2.90
N ASN A 42 4.72 -10.49 3.06
CA ASN A 42 5.19 -9.31 3.77
C ASN A 42 6.53 -8.80 3.21
N LEU A 43 6.80 -7.51 3.45
CA LEU A 43 7.99 -6.82 2.97
C LEU A 43 9.29 -7.42 3.54
N ASN A 44 9.29 -7.83 4.81
CA ASN A 44 10.51 -8.38 5.44
C ASN A 44 10.96 -9.67 4.76
N SER A 45 10.03 -10.60 4.49
CA SER A 45 10.33 -11.82 3.73
C SER A 45 10.83 -11.53 2.32
N MET A 46 10.30 -10.51 1.66
CA MET A 46 10.74 -10.08 0.33
C MET A 46 12.17 -9.49 0.39
N GLN A 47 12.50 -8.69 1.41
CA GLN A 47 13.86 -8.20 1.63
C GLN A 47 14.86 -9.36 1.87
N MET A 48 14.47 -10.34 2.68
CA MET A 48 15.29 -11.55 2.89
C MET A 48 15.52 -12.31 1.57
N GLY A 49 14.50 -12.42 0.72
CA GLY A 49 14.59 -12.99 -0.63
C GLY A 49 15.59 -12.24 -1.51
N LEU A 50 15.60 -10.90 -1.43
CA LEU A 50 16.55 -10.07 -2.15
C LEU A 50 17.98 -10.21 -1.61
N GLU A 51 18.19 -10.18 -0.29
CA GLU A 51 19.50 -10.32 0.33
C GLU A 51 20.12 -11.70 0.08
N SER A 52 19.32 -12.76 0.08
CA SER A 52 19.76 -14.12 -0.24
C SER A 52 19.94 -14.38 -1.75
N ARG A 53 19.60 -13.39 -2.59
CA ARG A 53 19.61 -13.51 -4.04
C ARG A 53 18.68 -14.59 -4.60
N SER A 54 17.64 -14.93 -3.86
CA SER A 54 16.55 -15.78 -4.35
C SER A 54 15.72 -15.04 -5.40
N ILE A 55 15.68 -13.71 -5.33
CA ILE A 55 15.17 -12.78 -6.34
C ILE A 55 16.28 -11.80 -6.73
N ASP A 56 16.22 -11.29 -7.97
CA ASP A 56 17.18 -10.32 -8.48
C ASP A 56 16.82 -8.90 -8.09
N GLU A 57 15.53 -8.59 -8.13
CA GLU A 57 14.95 -7.29 -7.78
C GLU A 57 13.67 -7.48 -6.96
N MET A 58 13.33 -6.49 -6.16
CA MET A 58 12.03 -6.39 -5.53
C MET A 58 11.29 -5.13 -5.98
N SER A 59 10.00 -5.27 -6.30
CA SER A 59 9.11 -4.19 -6.65
C SER A 59 8.51 -3.58 -5.37
N THR A 60 8.58 -2.26 -5.25
CA THR A 60 8.02 -1.51 -4.11
C THR A 60 7.66 -0.09 -4.52
N TYR A 61 7.25 0.74 -3.59
CA TYR A 61 6.92 2.14 -3.81
C TYR A 61 8.12 3.06 -3.54
N GLN A 62 8.15 4.24 -4.17
CA GLN A 62 9.27 5.18 -4.03
C GLN A 62 9.52 5.55 -2.56
N CYS A 63 8.50 5.89 -1.78
CA CYS A 63 8.68 6.25 -0.38
C CYS A 63 9.19 5.09 0.48
N VAL A 64 8.80 3.85 0.17
CA VAL A 64 9.33 2.63 0.83
C VAL A 64 10.77 2.40 0.44
N SER A 65 11.10 2.57 -0.85
CA SER A 65 12.48 2.53 -1.35
C SER A 65 13.37 3.52 -0.60
N ASP A 66 12.96 4.78 -0.53
CA ASP A 66 13.71 5.84 0.16
C ASP A 66 13.93 5.50 1.64
N TYR A 67 12.89 4.98 2.30
CA TYR A 67 12.98 4.54 3.69
C TYR A 67 13.99 3.40 3.88
N LEU A 68 13.97 2.41 3.00
CA LEU A 68 14.87 1.25 3.06
C LEU A 68 16.30 1.63 2.73
N LEU A 69 16.53 2.43 1.68
CA LEU A 69 17.86 2.87 1.27
C LEU A 69 18.56 3.74 2.33
N ALA A 70 17.78 4.51 3.09
CA ALA A 70 18.31 5.29 4.21
C ALA A 70 18.80 4.43 5.40
N ARG A 71 18.42 3.14 5.45
CA ARG A 71 18.69 2.20 6.56
C ARG A 71 19.51 0.99 6.17
N ASN A 72 19.59 0.70 4.90
CA ASN A 72 20.30 -0.46 4.38
C ASN A 72 21.16 -0.06 3.17
N ASP A 73 22.45 0.07 3.40
CA ASP A 73 23.43 0.45 2.40
C ASP A 73 23.74 -0.65 1.37
N LYS A 74 23.26 -1.87 1.58
CA LYS A 74 23.40 -2.99 0.64
C LYS A 74 22.51 -2.86 -0.59
N PHE A 75 21.42 -2.07 -0.49
CA PHE A 75 20.47 -1.91 -1.57
C PHE A 75 20.75 -0.69 -2.45
N ALA A 76 20.27 -0.76 -3.68
CA ALA A 76 20.23 0.37 -4.61
C ALA A 76 18.93 0.30 -5.42
N GLN A 77 18.38 1.46 -5.76
CA GLN A 77 17.31 1.54 -6.74
C GLN A 77 17.86 1.25 -8.13
N THR A 78 17.15 0.46 -8.90
CA THR A 78 17.58 0.10 -10.26
C THR A 78 17.06 1.12 -11.27
N ASP A 79 17.87 1.37 -12.31
CA ASP A 79 17.47 2.17 -13.48
C ASP A 79 16.57 1.33 -14.42
N PHE A 80 15.45 0.87 -13.91
CA PHE A 80 14.54 0.12 -14.73
C PHE A 80 13.82 1.06 -15.70
N LYS A 81 14.26 1.10 -16.96
CA LYS A 81 13.66 1.92 -18.04
C LYS A 81 12.33 1.35 -18.48
N GLN A 82 11.30 1.58 -17.71
CA GLN A 82 9.93 1.22 -18.04
C GLN A 82 9.03 2.45 -18.04
N VAL A 83 7.82 2.26 -18.53
CA VAL A 83 6.75 3.23 -18.29
C VAL A 83 6.60 3.40 -16.78
N LYS A 84 6.61 4.65 -16.31
CA LYS A 84 6.35 4.95 -14.90
C LYS A 84 4.97 4.45 -14.53
N LEU A 85 4.93 3.47 -13.65
CA LEU A 85 3.71 2.96 -13.04
C LEU A 85 3.49 3.72 -11.73
N GLU A 86 2.26 4.13 -11.50
CA GLU A 86 1.86 4.88 -10.31
C GLU A 86 0.60 4.27 -9.72
N ASP A 87 0.56 4.13 -8.41
CA ASP A 87 -0.61 3.68 -7.67
C ASP A 87 -1.18 4.79 -6.79
N GLY A 88 -2.50 4.90 -6.81
CA GLY A 88 -3.26 5.67 -5.84
C GLY A 88 -3.63 4.79 -4.64
N PHE A 89 -3.13 5.12 -3.46
CA PHE A 89 -3.51 4.46 -2.21
C PHE A 89 -4.90 4.91 -1.79
N CYS A 90 -5.78 3.96 -1.58
CA CYS A 90 -7.17 4.17 -1.19
C CYS A 90 -7.59 3.16 -0.11
N CYS A 91 -8.78 3.34 0.43
CA CYS A 91 -9.43 2.36 1.29
C CYS A 91 -10.37 1.51 0.45
N ALA A 92 -10.59 0.25 0.84
CA ALA A 92 -11.65 -0.56 0.28
C ALA A 92 -12.68 -0.91 1.35
N VAL A 93 -13.95 -0.82 1.00
CA VAL A 93 -15.11 -1.19 1.81
C VAL A 93 -15.98 -2.17 1.05
N ARG A 94 -16.92 -2.84 1.71
CA ARG A 94 -17.92 -3.64 0.99
C ARG A 94 -18.79 -2.77 0.11
N GLU A 95 -19.13 -3.23 -1.07
CA GLU A 95 -19.98 -2.51 -2.03
C GLU A 95 -21.37 -2.18 -1.47
N GLU A 96 -21.87 -2.99 -0.52
CA GLU A 96 -23.12 -2.77 0.20
C GLU A 96 -23.04 -1.62 1.21
N ASP A 97 -21.85 -1.28 1.71
CA ASP A 97 -21.63 -0.24 2.75
C ASP A 97 -21.50 1.17 2.13
N LYS A 98 -22.47 1.55 1.32
CA LYS A 98 -22.47 2.81 0.55
C LYS A 98 -22.34 4.06 1.42
N GLU A 99 -23.01 4.08 2.58
CA GLU A 99 -22.95 5.21 3.53
C GLU A 99 -21.53 5.40 4.05
N LEU A 100 -20.86 4.30 4.45
CA LEU A 100 -19.48 4.34 4.92
C LEU A 100 -18.53 4.83 3.81
N LEU A 101 -18.71 4.33 2.57
CA LEU A 101 -17.92 4.78 1.42
C LEU A 101 -18.05 6.29 1.20
N GLU A 102 -19.27 6.82 1.28
CA GLU A 102 -19.54 8.25 1.10
C GLU A 102 -18.94 9.10 2.22
N GLU A 103 -19.09 8.66 3.47
CA GLU A 103 -18.49 9.31 4.64
C GLU A 103 -16.96 9.38 4.52
N MET A 104 -16.32 8.25 4.16
CA MET A 104 -14.87 8.19 3.97
C MET A 104 -14.40 9.07 2.81
N ASN A 105 -15.10 9.06 1.68
CA ASN A 105 -14.78 9.93 0.54
C ASN A 105 -14.85 11.41 0.92
N LYS A 106 -15.89 11.82 1.67
CA LYS A 106 -16.02 13.19 2.18
C LYS A 106 -14.86 13.56 3.09
N ALA A 107 -14.49 12.66 4.02
CA ALA A 107 -13.38 12.89 4.95
C ALA A 107 -12.06 13.05 4.20
N ILE A 108 -11.74 12.12 3.27
CA ILE A 108 -10.49 12.16 2.49
C ILE A 108 -10.44 13.43 1.61
N SER A 109 -11.54 13.77 0.93
CA SER A 109 -11.60 14.98 0.10
C SER A 109 -11.41 16.25 0.93
N ALA A 110 -12.06 16.34 2.09
CA ALA A 110 -11.89 17.46 3.01
C ALA A 110 -10.45 17.59 3.52
N MET A 111 -9.79 16.46 3.83
CA MET A 111 -8.38 16.44 4.25
C MET A 111 -7.42 16.89 3.14
N LYS A 112 -7.79 16.63 1.89
CA LYS A 112 -7.05 17.13 0.73
C LYS A 112 -7.24 18.63 0.56
N ASP A 113 -8.48 19.09 0.64
CA ASP A 113 -8.84 20.50 0.41
C ASP A 113 -8.28 21.45 1.49
N ASP A 114 -8.22 20.99 2.75
CA ASP A 114 -7.71 21.78 3.88
C ASP A 114 -6.20 21.63 4.13
N GLY A 115 -5.51 20.83 3.29
CA GLY A 115 -4.07 20.61 3.37
C GLY A 115 -3.63 19.62 4.46
N THR A 116 -4.56 18.94 5.11
CA THR A 116 -4.23 17.92 6.13
C THR A 116 -3.40 16.79 5.53
N LEU A 117 -3.77 16.25 4.35
CA LEU A 117 -3.01 15.18 3.70
C LEU A 117 -1.58 15.61 3.38
N ASP A 118 -1.37 16.84 2.87
CA ASP A 118 -0.04 17.35 2.55
C ASP A 118 0.85 17.46 3.80
N LYS A 119 0.28 17.88 4.93
CA LYS A 119 1.00 17.92 6.22
C LYS A 119 1.39 16.51 6.69
N LEU A 120 0.46 15.54 6.58
CA LEU A 120 0.75 14.16 6.97
C LEU A 120 1.80 13.52 6.06
N VAL A 121 1.77 13.78 4.76
CA VAL A 121 2.82 13.35 3.81
C VAL A 121 4.16 13.94 4.20
N GLN A 122 4.21 15.24 4.52
CA GLN A 122 5.44 15.89 4.95
C GLN A 122 5.99 15.25 6.22
N GLU A 123 5.16 15.10 7.24
CA GLU A 123 5.57 14.62 8.57
C GLU A 123 5.93 13.13 8.57
N TYR A 124 5.09 12.28 7.95
CA TYR A 124 5.20 10.81 8.09
C TYR A 124 5.92 10.12 6.93
N ILE A 125 6.16 10.81 5.82
CA ILE A 125 6.89 10.26 4.67
C ILE A 125 8.20 11.01 4.43
N LYS A 126 8.14 12.35 4.25
CA LYS A 126 9.30 13.12 3.82
C LYS A 126 10.29 13.46 4.94
N ASP A 127 9.78 13.73 6.15
CA ASP A 127 10.59 14.14 7.30
C ASP A 127 11.13 12.95 8.12
N VAL A 128 10.78 11.71 7.77
CA VAL A 128 11.31 10.51 8.43
C VAL A 128 12.79 10.36 8.12
N LYS A 129 13.63 10.68 9.11
CA LYS A 129 15.10 10.69 8.94
C LYS A 129 15.68 9.28 8.93
N ALA A 130 16.87 9.17 8.33
CA ALA A 130 17.65 7.94 8.42
C ALA A 130 17.90 7.55 9.88
N GLY A 131 17.58 6.31 10.24
CA GLY A 131 17.73 5.79 11.61
C GLY A 131 16.58 6.10 12.56
N GLU A 132 15.60 6.92 12.19
CA GLU A 132 14.37 7.13 12.96
C GLU A 132 13.28 6.15 12.49
N GLU A 133 12.56 5.56 13.43
CA GLU A 133 11.36 4.80 13.12
C GLU A 133 10.14 5.74 13.00
N PRO A 134 9.15 5.42 12.14
CA PRO A 134 7.91 6.17 12.12
C PRO A 134 7.27 6.21 13.51
N HIS A 135 6.81 7.40 13.90
CA HIS A 135 6.25 7.60 15.23
C HIS A 135 4.93 6.83 15.39
N ALA A 136 4.73 6.25 16.59
CA ALA A 136 3.44 5.71 16.97
C ALA A 136 2.37 6.82 16.91
N VAL A 137 1.19 6.47 16.42
CA VAL A 137 0.05 7.39 16.33
C VAL A 137 -1.03 6.93 17.31
N GLU A 138 -1.41 7.81 18.23
CA GLU A 138 -2.51 7.52 19.12
C GLU A 138 -3.85 7.63 18.37
N LEU A 139 -4.64 6.55 18.44
CA LEU A 139 -5.99 6.53 17.95
C LEU A 139 -6.94 6.92 19.08
N GLU A 140 -7.66 8.01 18.88
CA GLU A 140 -8.63 8.53 19.86
C GLU A 140 -9.70 7.47 20.17
N LYS A 141 -9.97 7.27 21.45
CA LYS A 141 -11.07 6.42 21.92
C LYS A 141 -12.03 7.28 22.75
N ALA A 142 -13.23 7.48 22.24
CA ALA A 142 -14.28 8.22 22.92
C ALA A 142 -15.47 7.31 23.22
N GLU A 143 -16.02 7.43 24.41
CA GLU A 143 -17.18 6.65 24.84
C GLU A 143 -18.40 6.94 23.94
N GLY A 144 -19.17 5.90 23.62
CA GLY A 144 -20.39 6.01 22.81
C GLY A 144 -20.16 6.10 21.28
N ARG A 145 -18.92 6.25 20.80
CA ARG A 145 -18.64 6.20 19.36
C ARG A 145 -18.66 4.77 18.84
N ARG A 146 -19.20 4.59 17.64
CA ARG A 146 -19.11 3.30 16.93
C ARG A 146 -17.67 2.97 16.62
N ILE A 147 -17.34 1.66 16.65
CA ILE A 147 -16.03 1.16 16.28
C ILE A 147 -16.02 0.92 14.76
N LEU A 148 -14.95 1.35 14.10
CA LEU A 148 -14.62 1.04 12.73
C LEU A 148 -13.39 0.10 12.74
N LYS A 149 -13.57 -1.15 12.34
CA LYS A 149 -12.49 -2.14 12.28
C LYS A 149 -11.77 -2.03 10.94
N VAL A 150 -10.47 -1.82 11.00
CA VAL A 150 -9.66 -1.52 9.83
C VAL A 150 -8.52 -2.52 9.70
N ALA A 151 -8.49 -3.25 8.58
CA ALA A 151 -7.37 -4.13 8.24
C ALA A 151 -6.18 -3.32 7.76
N VAL A 152 -5.00 -3.57 8.34
CA VAL A 152 -3.71 -3.03 7.92
C VAL A 152 -2.72 -4.17 7.75
N THR A 153 -1.70 -4.01 6.89
CA THR A 153 -0.60 -4.98 6.79
C THR A 153 0.42 -4.78 7.88
N GLY A 154 0.69 -3.53 8.21
CA GLY A 154 1.55 -3.15 9.35
C GLY A 154 3.03 -3.38 9.14
N ASP A 155 3.48 -3.57 7.89
CA ASP A 155 4.85 -3.92 7.54
C ASP A 155 5.41 -3.19 6.30
N LEU A 156 4.77 -2.10 5.89
CA LEU A 156 5.16 -1.30 4.72
C LEU A 156 5.61 0.13 5.12
N PRO A 157 6.73 0.28 5.87
CA PRO A 157 7.21 1.59 6.30
C PRO A 157 7.66 2.47 5.12
N PRO A 158 7.48 3.77 5.16
CA PRO A 158 6.87 4.56 6.23
C PRO A 158 5.34 4.69 6.13
N ILE A 159 4.70 3.99 5.17
CA ILE A 159 3.27 4.10 4.89
C ILE A 159 2.46 3.43 6.00
N ASP A 160 2.69 2.14 6.22
CA ASP A 160 1.87 1.28 7.07
C ASP A 160 2.76 0.44 7.98
N LEU A 161 2.69 0.69 9.28
CA LEU A 161 3.58 0.06 10.25
C LEU A 161 2.85 -0.25 11.56
N VAL A 162 3.10 -1.46 12.08
CA VAL A 162 2.84 -1.83 13.46
C VAL A 162 4.17 -2.09 14.14
N LEU A 163 4.48 -1.31 15.17
CA LEU A 163 5.72 -1.40 15.91
C LEU A 163 5.83 -2.71 16.71
N ALA A 164 7.02 -3.06 17.15
CA ALA A 164 7.26 -4.30 17.90
C ALA A 164 6.46 -4.38 19.23
N ASP A 165 6.06 -3.24 19.79
CA ASP A 165 5.20 -3.16 20.97
C ASP A 165 3.69 -3.23 20.64
N GLY A 166 3.34 -3.45 19.36
CA GLY A 166 1.99 -3.57 18.86
C GLY A 166 1.30 -2.23 18.58
N LYS A 167 1.97 -1.10 18.76
CA LYS A 167 1.39 0.21 18.46
C LYS A 167 1.39 0.48 16.96
N PRO A 168 0.27 0.97 16.41
CA PRO A 168 0.23 1.40 15.02
C PRO A 168 1.03 2.69 14.83
N ALA A 169 1.69 2.80 13.68
CA ALA A 169 2.56 3.92 13.35
C ALA A 169 2.53 4.22 11.85
N GLY A 170 3.16 5.31 11.46
CA GLY A 170 3.33 5.68 10.08
C GLY A 170 2.15 6.44 9.47
N PHE A 171 2.29 6.71 8.18
CA PHE A 171 1.40 7.60 7.43
C PHE A 171 -0.06 7.12 7.43
N ASN A 172 -0.30 5.83 7.16
CA ASN A 172 -1.66 5.29 7.12
C ASN A 172 -2.39 5.45 8.47
N THR A 173 -1.68 5.19 9.57
CA THR A 173 -2.28 5.36 10.90
C THR A 173 -2.61 6.82 11.19
N ALA A 174 -1.75 7.75 10.76
CA ALA A 174 -2.02 9.17 10.89
C ALA A 174 -3.25 9.61 10.08
N VAL A 175 -3.38 9.12 8.84
CA VAL A 175 -4.59 9.34 8.01
C VAL A 175 -5.82 8.75 8.68
N LEU A 176 -5.74 7.52 9.21
CA LEU A 176 -6.84 6.86 9.93
C LEU A 176 -7.27 7.64 11.19
N SER A 177 -6.32 8.19 11.93
CA SER A 177 -6.61 9.04 13.09
C SER A 177 -7.50 10.23 12.70
N GLU A 178 -7.14 10.91 11.60
CA GLU A 178 -7.92 12.05 11.10
C GLU A 178 -9.29 11.61 10.53
N VAL A 179 -9.35 10.49 9.83
CA VAL A 179 -10.62 9.91 9.36
C VAL A 179 -11.54 9.60 10.55
N GLY A 180 -11.01 8.92 11.58
CA GLY A 180 -11.78 8.58 12.79
C GLY A 180 -12.36 9.80 13.49
N LYS A 181 -11.58 10.89 13.61
CA LYS A 181 -12.04 12.18 14.17
C LYS A 181 -13.19 12.77 13.35
N ARG A 182 -13.06 12.80 12.02
CA ARG A 182 -14.04 13.38 11.10
C ARG A 182 -15.35 12.57 11.04
N LEU A 183 -15.23 11.24 11.08
CA LEU A 183 -16.38 10.33 11.10
C LEU A 183 -17.00 10.16 12.50
N GLN A 184 -16.40 10.72 13.55
CA GLN A 184 -16.79 10.48 14.94
C GLN A 184 -16.86 8.98 15.29
N ARG A 185 -15.85 8.22 14.84
CA ARG A 185 -15.72 6.77 15.07
C ARG A 185 -14.41 6.45 15.79
N ASN A 186 -14.45 5.43 16.63
CA ASN A 186 -13.25 4.84 17.20
C ASN A 186 -12.64 3.90 16.17
N ILE A 187 -11.35 3.99 15.94
CA ILE A 187 -10.62 3.09 15.03
C ILE A 187 -10.05 1.91 15.81
N GLU A 188 -10.32 0.70 15.35
CA GLU A 188 -9.70 -0.53 15.81
C GLU A 188 -8.89 -1.15 14.68
N ILE A 189 -7.58 -1.24 14.85
CA ILE A 189 -6.68 -1.81 13.85
C ILE A 189 -6.62 -3.31 14.00
N VAL A 190 -6.78 -4.02 12.89
CA VAL A 190 -6.62 -5.46 12.78
C VAL A 190 -5.50 -5.73 11.78
N GLN A 191 -4.36 -6.22 12.26
CA GLN A 191 -3.26 -6.57 11.37
C GLN A 191 -3.55 -7.87 10.64
N VAL A 192 -3.36 -7.87 9.32
CA VAL A 192 -3.57 -9.04 8.43
C VAL A 192 -2.44 -9.11 7.40
N ASP A 193 -2.12 -10.31 6.94
CA ASP A 193 -1.20 -10.49 5.82
C ASP A 193 -1.78 -9.91 4.52
N SER A 194 -0.92 -9.51 3.61
CA SER A 194 -1.31 -8.84 2.36
C SER A 194 -2.37 -9.64 1.60
N GLY A 195 -2.19 -10.94 1.41
CA GLY A 195 -3.15 -11.82 0.73
C GLY A 195 -4.45 -12.10 1.51
N ALA A 196 -4.51 -11.80 2.81
CA ALA A 196 -5.69 -12.04 3.64
C ALA A 196 -6.70 -10.87 3.66
N ARG A 197 -6.34 -9.72 3.10
CA ARG A 197 -7.15 -8.49 3.16
C ARG A 197 -8.56 -8.67 2.60
N ALA A 198 -8.69 -9.29 1.42
CA ALA A 198 -9.98 -9.51 0.78
C ALA A 198 -10.90 -10.41 1.61
N ALA A 199 -10.35 -11.50 2.18
CA ALA A 199 -11.11 -12.42 3.03
C ALA A 199 -11.56 -11.76 4.34
N ALA A 200 -10.72 -10.92 4.95
CA ALA A 200 -11.08 -10.17 6.15
C ALA A 200 -12.27 -9.22 5.92
N LEU A 201 -12.33 -8.57 4.75
CA LEU A 201 -13.43 -7.69 4.39
C LEU A 201 -14.72 -8.48 4.08
N SER A 202 -14.66 -9.47 3.21
CA SER A 202 -15.81 -10.28 2.81
C SER A 202 -16.39 -11.11 3.97
N GLY A 203 -15.53 -11.59 4.87
CA GLY A 203 -15.89 -12.30 6.10
C GLY A 203 -16.40 -11.39 7.22
N LYS A 204 -16.48 -10.07 7.01
CA LYS A 204 -16.95 -9.07 8.00
C LYS A 204 -16.10 -9.04 9.28
N THR A 205 -14.87 -9.54 9.22
CA THR A 205 -13.89 -9.41 10.32
C THR A 205 -13.47 -7.94 10.48
N VAL A 206 -13.41 -7.23 9.36
CA VAL A 206 -13.13 -5.79 9.30
C VAL A 206 -14.19 -5.07 8.45
N ASP A 207 -14.28 -3.76 8.63
CA ASP A 207 -15.18 -2.89 7.85
C ASP A 207 -14.47 -2.22 6.69
N VAL A 208 -13.16 -2.02 6.83
CA VAL A 208 -12.31 -1.30 5.86
C VAL A 208 -10.99 -2.03 5.69
N ILE A 209 -10.54 -2.12 4.46
CA ILE A 209 -9.14 -2.43 4.14
C ILE A 209 -8.39 -1.11 3.99
N PHE A 210 -7.31 -0.95 4.72
CA PHE A 210 -6.43 0.20 4.65
C PHE A 210 -4.99 -0.33 4.59
N TRP A 211 -4.44 -0.53 3.47
CA TRP A 211 -4.61 0.12 2.17
C TRP A 211 -5.07 -0.86 1.06
N ALA A 212 -5.67 -0.30 0.03
CA ALA A 212 -5.85 -0.87 -1.30
C ALA A 212 -5.23 0.09 -2.32
N VAL A 213 -5.08 -0.31 -3.56
CA VAL A 213 -4.51 0.55 -4.61
C VAL A 213 -5.37 0.59 -5.85
N ILE A 214 -5.36 1.76 -6.51
CA ILE A 214 -5.95 1.97 -7.84
C ILE A 214 -4.80 2.38 -8.76
N PRO A 215 -4.58 1.68 -9.90
CA PRO A 215 -3.62 2.12 -10.90
C PRO A 215 -3.93 3.53 -11.41
N GLU A 216 -2.91 4.39 -11.37
CA GLU A 216 -2.96 5.77 -11.87
C GLU A 216 -2.06 5.96 -13.10
N ASP A 217 -1.76 4.87 -13.80
CA ASP A 217 -0.83 4.84 -14.93
C ASP A 217 -1.29 5.76 -16.06
N LYS A 218 -0.41 6.62 -16.55
CA LYS A 218 -0.71 7.61 -17.61
C LYS A 218 -1.23 7.00 -18.90
N PHE A 219 -0.90 5.73 -19.17
CA PHE A 219 -1.27 5.03 -20.42
C PHE A 219 -2.28 3.91 -20.18
N ASN A 220 -2.95 3.86 -19.03
CA ASN A 220 -3.90 2.81 -18.67
C ASN A 220 -3.34 1.39 -18.92
N VAL A 221 -2.09 1.18 -18.50
CA VAL A 221 -1.40 -0.12 -18.66
C VAL A 221 -2.10 -1.19 -17.84
N ARG A 222 -2.59 -0.82 -16.67
CA ARG A 222 -3.37 -1.69 -15.78
C ARG A 222 -4.82 -1.20 -15.66
N PRO A 223 -5.82 -2.10 -15.64
CA PRO A 223 -7.21 -1.72 -15.34
C PRO A 223 -7.33 -1.09 -13.95
N LYS A 224 -8.27 -0.15 -13.78
CA LYS A 224 -8.50 0.53 -12.49
C LYS A 224 -8.89 -0.42 -11.36
N ASP A 225 -9.53 -1.52 -11.68
CA ASP A 225 -10.05 -2.54 -10.78
C ASP A 225 -9.21 -3.82 -10.78
N PHE A 226 -7.96 -3.76 -11.28
CA PHE A 226 -7.16 -4.97 -11.51
C PHE A 226 -7.01 -5.86 -10.28
N ASP A 227 -6.91 -5.29 -9.10
CA ASP A 227 -6.74 -6.00 -7.81
C ASP A 227 -7.95 -5.82 -6.87
N LEU A 228 -9.07 -5.25 -7.34
CA LEU A 228 -10.25 -5.03 -6.52
C LEU A 228 -11.04 -6.33 -6.34
N PRO A 229 -11.29 -6.80 -5.10
CA PRO A 229 -12.11 -7.98 -4.85
C PRO A 229 -13.55 -7.75 -5.30
N LYS A 230 -14.19 -8.82 -5.79
CA LYS A 230 -15.62 -8.78 -6.09
C LYS A 230 -16.44 -8.41 -4.85
N GLY A 231 -17.36 -7.46 -5.00
CA GLY A 231 -18.20 -6.98 -3.89
C GLY A 231 -17.51 -5.94 -3.00
N ALA A 232 -16.36 -5.42 -3.40
CA ALA A 232 -15.68 -4.31 -2.77
C ALA A 232 -15.74 -3.05 -3.64
N ALA A 233 -15.71 -1.89 -3.00
CA ALA A 233 -15.59 -0.58 -3.61
C ALA A 233 -14.47 0.21 -2.96
N THR A 234 -13.78 1.05 -3.74
CA THR A 234 -12.67 1.86 -3.24
C THR A 234 -13.07 3.31 -3.05
N THR A 235 -12.45 3.94 -2.06
CA THR A 235 -12.53 5.40 -1.88
C THR A 235 -11.72 6.13 -2.96
N VAL A 236 -11.82 7.46 -2.97
CA VAL A 236 -10.84 8.30 -3.66
C VAL A 236 -9.45 8.07 -3.05
N PRO A 237 -8.37 8.19 -3.83
CA PRO A 237 -7.02 8.03 -3.30
C PRO A 237 -6.67 9.14 -2.31
N TYR A 238 -6.03 8.74 -1.20
CA TYR A 238 -5.50 9.66 -0.19
C TYR A 238 -3.99 9.94 -0.37
N TYR A 239 -3.30 9.10 -1.15
CA TYR A 239 -1.88 9.23 -1.48
C TYR A 239 -1.61 8.61 -2.85
N LYS A 240 -0.53 9.03 -3.51
CA LYS A 240 -0.07 8.44 -4.77
C LYS A 240 1.43 8.26 -4.71
N ASP A 241 1.92 7.16 -5.28
CA ASP A 241 3.34 6.88 -5.34
C ASP A 241 3.74 6.08 -6.57
N GLU A 242 4.99 6.24 -7.00
CA GLU A 242 5.57 5.52 -8.13
C GLU A 242 6.02 4.12 -7.69
N ILE A 243 5.88 3.14 -8.57
CA ILE A 243 6.45 1.81 -8.41
C ILE A 243 7.89 1.84 -8.89
N VAL A 244 8.80 1.39 -8.04
CA VAL A 244 10.24 1.31 -8.29
C VAL A 244 10.78 -0.05 -7.91
N HIS A 245 11.99 -0.35 -8.36
CA HIS A 245 12.65 -1.62 -8.05
C HIS A 245 13.94 -1.38 -7.27
N LEU A 246 14.20 -2.27 -6.31
CA LEU A 246 15.44 -2.34 -5.55
C LEU A 246 16.20 -3.62 -5.86
N ALA A 247 17.51 -3.52 -5.89
CA ALA A 247 18.44 -4.64 -5.99
C ALA A 247 19.55 -4.56 -4.94
N VAL A 248 20.25 -5.66 -4.69
CA VAL A 248 21.51 -5.66 -3.93
C VAL A 248 22.58 -5.01 -4.78
N LYS A 249 23.33 -4.07 -4.20
CA LYS A 249 24.51 -3.46 -4.84
C LYS A 249 25.48 -4.54 -5.32
N LYS A 250 26.07 -4.29 -6.47
CA LYS A 250 27.12 -5.15 -7.05
C LYS A 250 28.46 -4.92 -6.37
#